data_c9f928a2006211597f41faaf348f93ad
#
_entry.id   c9f928a2006211597f41faaf348f93ad
#
_cell.length_a   1.000
_cell.length_b   1.000
_cell.length_c   1.000
_cell.angle_alpha   90.00
_cell.angle_beta   90.00
_cell.angle_gamma   90.00
#
_symmetry.space_group_name_H-M   'P 1'
#
loop_
_entity.id
_entity.type
_entity.pdbx_description
1 polymer ?
#
loop_
_entity_poly.entity_id
_entity_poly.type
_entity_poly.pdbx_seq_one_letter_code
_entity_poly.pdbx_strand_id
1 'polypeptide(L)'
;MPEFLDYSIIDQPMILNFIFYPQKSFTKCPAGAFDFFIPVDEKVHVSCRFYLKDKKLPSLLYFHGNGEVVSDYDEIAPFYHQIGLNLFVADYRGYGASTGTPTFSNLVKDAHAIFWALKKELAQGNYHQDLFIMGRSLGSISALELASSYPTNLKGLIIESGFAGVMCLLKYLGLTIKEDERLAALEQAILAKVKNIPVPVLIIHGEYDSLIPIEEGQKLFQSLNGKNKKLTIIPFANHNNIMLVGFKQYFAALGSFVR
;
A
#
# COMPACT_ATOMS: atom_id res chain seq x y z
N MET A 1 -21.54 4.01 -3.46
CA MET A 1 -20.15 3.65 -3.79
C MET A 1 -19.31 4.89 -3.51
N PRO A 2 -18.08 4.79 -3.02
CA PRO A 2 -17.23 5.96 -2.88
C PRO A 2 -17.04 6.62 -4.25
N GLU A 3 -16.99 7.94 -4.26
CA GLU A 3 -16.69 8.72 -5.46
C GLU A 3 -15.18 8.65 -5.69
N PHE A 4 -14.77 8.14 -6.84
CA PHE A 4 -13.36 8.04 -7.22
C PHE A 4 -12.87 9.37 -7.78
N LEU A 5 -11.64 9.74 -7.42
CA LEU A 5 -10.96 10.86 -8.06
C LEU A 5 -10.62 10.49 -9.51
N ASP A 6 -10.62 11.49 -10.38
CA ASP A 6 -10.27 11.33 -11.79
C ASP A 6 -8.75 11.35 -12.00
N TYR A 7 -8.15 10.17 -12.16
CA TYR A 7 -6.72 10.01 -12.44
C TYR A 7 -6.39 10.05 -13.94
N SER A 8 -7.36 10.30 -14.84
CA SER A 8 -7.17 10.25 -16.29
C SER A 8 -6.04 11.16 -16.81
N ILE A 9 -5.79 12.28 -16.11
CA ILE A 9 -4.72 13.23 -16.44
C ILE A 9 -3.32 12.60 -16.33
N ILE A 10 -3.13 11.63 -15.45
CA ILE A 10 -1.86 10.91 -15.25
C ILE A 10 -1.92 9.48 -15.79
N ASP A 11 -3.06 8.96 -16.20
CA ASP A 11 -3.21 7.67 -16.87
C ASP A 11 -2.84 7.76 -18.37
N GLN A 12 -1.78 8.50 -18.67
CA GLN A 12 -1.26 8.65 -20.03
C GLN A 12 -0.19 7.59 -20.31
N PRO A 13 -0.16 6.96 -21.51
CA PRO A 13 0.80 5.89 -21.81
C PRO A 13 2.26 6.25 -21.51
N MET A 14 2.65 7.49 -21.77
CA MET A 14 4.01 7.98 -21.50
C MET A 14 4.33 7.96 -19.99
N ILE A 15 3.36 8.31 -19.14
CA ILE A 15 3.52 8.30 -17.68
C ILE A 15 3.47 6.86 -17.17
N LEU A 16 2.45 6.08 -17.60
CA LEU A 16 2.25 4.72 -17.11
C LEU A 16 3.43 3.81 -17.43
N ASN A 17 3.96 3.85 -18.66
CA ASN A 17 5.11 3.06 -19.07
C ASN A 17 6.40 3.44 -18.33
N PHE A 18 6.47 4.64 -17.80
CA PHE A 18 7.62 5.11 -17.02
C PHE A 18 7.49 4.79 -15.54
N ILE A 19 6.25 4.78 -15.02
CA ILE A 19 5.97 4.56 -13.59
C ILE A 19 5.91 3.07 -13.26
N PHE A 20 5.10 2.28 -14.02
CA PHE A 20 4.82 0.90 -13.66
C PHE A 20 5.85 -0.08 -14.24
N TYR A 21 6.39 -0.93 -13.37
CA TYR A 21 7.35 -1.98 -13.69
C TYR A 21 6.79 -3.36 -13.36
N PRO A 22 5.76 -3.85 -14.08
CA PRO A 22 5.13 -5.11 -13.77
C PRO A 22 6.11 -6.28 -13.92
N GLN A 23 6.37 -6.98 -12.81
CA GLN A 23 7.14 -8.21 -12.78
C GLN A 23 6.20 -9.40 -12.94
N LYS A 24 6.51 -10.30 -13.87
CA LYS A 24 5.77 -11.55 -14.11
C LYS A 24 6.47 -12.70 -13.40
N SER A 25 6.35 -12.74 -12.10
CA SER A 25 6.86 -13.82 -11.25
C SER A 25 5.74 -14.39 -10.41
N PHE A 26 5.65 -15.70 -10.35
CA PHE A 26 4.68 -16.41 -9.53
C PHE A 26 5.29 -17.72 -9.06
N THR A 27 5.53 -17.82 -7.77
CA THR A 27 6.06 -19.04 -7.15
C THR A 27 4.93 -19.91 -6.63
N LYS A 28 5.21 -21.19 -6.43
CA LYS A 28 4.29 -22.08 -5.72
C LYS A 28 3.98 -21.51 -4.34
N CYS A 29 2.69 -21.48 -3.99
CA CYS A 29 2.24 -21.02 -2.70
C CYS A 29 2.90 -21.82 -1.55
N PRO A 30 3.55 -21.17 -0.59
CA PRO A 30 4.19 -21.87 0.53
C PRO A 30 3.15 -22.47 1.48
N ALA A 31 3.60 -23.42 2.32
CA ALA A 31 2.73 -24.03 3.33
C ALA A 31 2.22 -22.96 4.32
N GLY A 32 0.92 -22.98 4.59
CA GLY A 32 0.26 -22.01 5.47
C GLY A 32 -0.13 -20.70 4.78
N ALA A 33 0.08 -20.61 3.47
CA ALA A 33 -0.46 -19.51 2.66
C ALA A 33 -1.51 -19.99 1.67
N PHE A 34 -2.30 -19.04 1.15
CA PHE A 34 -3.39 -19.28 0.19
C PHE A 34 -3.37 -18.22 -0.90
N ASP A 35 -3.42 -18.64 -2.16
CA ASP A 35 -3.52 -17.73 -3.30
C ASP A 35 -4.99 -17.41 -3.60
N PHE A 36 -5.26 -16.14 -3.84
CA PHE A 36 -6.55 -15.60 -4.26
C PHE A 36 -6.40 -14.89 -5.60
N PHE A 37 -7.40 -15.05 -6.47
CA PHE A 37 -7.52 -14.32 -7.72
C PHE A 37 -8.80 -13.50 -7.67
N ILE A 38 -8.68 -12.25 -7.26
CA ILE A 38 -9.82 -11.37 -7.01
C ILE A 38 -10.27 -10.74 -8.33
N PRO A 39 -11.52 -10.99 -8.80
CA PRO A 39 -12.03 -10.34 -9.98
C PRO A 39 -12.22 -8.85 -9.72
N VAL A 40 -11.61 -8.01 -10.54
CA VAL A 40 -11.66 -6.55 -10.46
C VAL A 40 -12.33 -5.91 -11.67
N ASP A 41 -12.52 -6.71 -12.75
CA ASP A 41 -13.23 -6.35 -13.95
C ASP A 41 -13.73 -7.63 -14.66
N GLU A 42 -14.51 -7.51 -15.75
CA GLU A 42 -15.13 -8.65 -16.44
C GLU A 42 -14.15 -9.80 -16.80
N LYS A 43 -12.93 -9.45 -17.24
CA LYS A 43 -11.88 -10.41 -17.63
C LYS A 43 -10.55 -10.16 -16.92
N VAL A 44 -10.57 -9.41 -15.84
CA VAL A 44 -9.36 -9.02 -15.12
C VAL A 44 -9.45 -9.48 -13.66
N HIS A 45 -8.42 -10.17 -13.22
CA HIS A 45 -8.24 -10.54 -11.83
C HIS A 45 -6.88 -10.05 -11.29
N VAL A 46 -6.85 -9.76 -10.01
CA VAL A 46 -5.64 -9.44 -9.27
C VAL A 46 -5.27 -10.61 -8.39
N SER A 47 -4.01 -11.03 -8.47
CA SER A 47 -3.41 -12.05 -7.63
C SER A 47 -3.14 -11.48 -6.24
N CYS A 48 -3.50 -12.24 -5.22
CA CYS A 48 -3.20 -11.93 -3.84
C CYS A 48 -2.74 -13.19 -3.13
N ARG A 49 -1.94 -13.04 -2.06
CA ARG A 49 -1.50 -14.16 -1.23
C ARG A 49 -1.75 -13.87 0.24
N PHE A 50 -2.46 -14.78 0.91
CA PHE A 50 -2.76 -14.70 2.33
C PHE A 50 -1.87 -15.65 3.11
N TYR A 51 -0.91 -15.12 3.85
CA TYR A 51 -0.06 -15.84 4.78
C TYR A 51 -0.76 -15.90 6.13
N LEU A 52 -1.34 -17.05 6.43
CA LEU A 52 -2.13 -17.27 7.63
C LEU A 52 -1.30 -17.94 8.72
N LYS A 53 -1.20 -17.31 9.88
CA LYS A 53 -0.59 -17.90 11.08
C LYS A 53 -1.65 -18.47 12.03
N ASP A 54 -2.62 -17.68 12.38
CA ASP A 54 -3.72 -18.05 13.30
C ASP A 54 -4.96 -17.21 12.99
N LYS A 55 -6.12 -17.84 12.95
CA LYS A 55 -7.41 -17.15 12.73
C LYS A 55 -7.76 -16.12 13.80
N LYS A 56 -7.16 -16.21 14.98
CA LYS A 56 -7.39 -15.29 16.10
C LYS A 56 -6.53 -14.01 16.01
N LEU A 57 -5.56 -13.96 15.12
CA LEU A 57 -4.72 -12.78 14.93
C LEU A 57 -5.39 -11.79 13.96
N PRO A 58 -5.22 -10.48 14.17
CA PRO A 58 -5.60 -9.47 13.19
C PRO A 58 -4.85 -9.65 11.87
N SER A 59 -5.42 -9.10 10.81
CA SER A 59 -4.82 -9.18 9.47
C SER A 59 -4.26 -7.83 9.03
N LEU A 60 -3.19 -7.88 8.24
CA LEU A 60 -2.61 -6.75 7.54
C LEU A 60 -2.84 -6.91 6.04
N LEU A 61 -3.61 -6.01 5.43
CA LEU A 61 -3.71 -5.88 3.97
C LEU A 61 -2.54 -5.02 3.49
N TYR A 62 -1.66 -5.62 2.69
CA TYR A 62 -0.42 -5.00 2.25
C TYR A 62 -0.42 -4.76 0.74
N PHE A 63 -0.22 -3.53 0.34
CA PHE A 63 0.03 -3.10 -1.04
C PHE A 63 1.51 -2.84 -1.22
N HIS A 64 2.15 -3.66 -2.01
CA HIS A 64 3.61 -3.68 -2.20
C HIS A 64 4.15 -2.50 -3.01
N GLY A 65 5.47 -2.37 -3.05
CA GLY A 65 6.16 -1.38 -3.86
C GLY A 65 6.16 -1.71 -5.36
N ASN A 66 6.54 -0.74 -6.16
CA ASN A 66 6.68 -0.93 -7.60
C ASN A 66 7.77 -1.98 -7.92
N GLY A 67 7.50 -2.88 -8.85
CA GLY A 67 8.43 -3.95 -9.24
C GLY A 67 8.46 -5.16 -8.30
N GLU A 68 7.67 -5.16 -7.22
CA GLU A 68 7.50 -6.29 -6.32
C GLU A 68 6.28 -7.12 -6.71
N VAL A 69 6.17 -8.34 -6.18
CA VAL A 69 5.04 -9.25 -6.34
C VAL A 69 4.76 -10.00 -5.04
N VAL A 70 3.57 -10.60 -4.92
CA VAL A 70 3.15 -11.32 -3.69
C VAL A 70 4.18 -12.36 -3.22
N SER A 71 4.87 -13.05 -4.14
CA SER A 71 5.84 -14.09 -3.80
C SER A 71 7.14 -13.56 -3.18
N ASP A 72 7.46 -12.28 -3.31
CA ASP A 72 8.64 -11.68 -2.66
C ASP A 72 8.47 -11.64 -1.13
N TYR A 73 7.23 -11.84 -0.66
CA TYR A 73 6.90 -11.85 0.76
C TYR A 73 6.91 -13.24 1.40
N ASP A 74 7.20 -14.31 0.64
CA ASP A 74 7.21 -15.69 1.16
C ASP A 74 8.15 -15.85 2.36
N GLU A 75 9.37 -15.27 2.27
CA GLU A 75 10.37 -15.31 3.34
C GLU A 75 10.18 -14.20 4.40
N ILE A 76 9.37 -13.19 4.10
CA ILE A 76 9.15 -12.03 4.97
C ILE A 76 7.93 -12.23 5.88
N ALA A 77 6.90 -12.92 5.40
CA ALA A 77 5.65 -13.16 6.14
C ALA A 77 5.84 -13.72 7.56
N PRO A 78 6.80 -14.64 7.83
CA PRO A 78 7.05 -15.13 9.19
C PRO A 78 7.38 -14.03 10.21
N PHE A 79 7.97 -12.91 9.79
CA PHE A 79 8.30 -11.81 10.71
C PHE A 79 7.04 -11.01 11.10
N TYR A 80 6.08 -10.86 10.18
CA TYR A 80 4.76 -10.31 10.51
C TYR A 80 3.99 -11.24 11.47
N HIS A 81 4.12 -12.55 11.29
CA HIS A 81 3.56 -13.53 12.22
C HIS A 81 4.14 -13.41 13.64
N GLN A 82 5.43 -13.09 13.79
CA GLN A 82 6.08 -12.91 15.09
C GLN A 82 5.56 -11.69 15.85
N ILE A 83 5.11 -10.66 15.16
CA ILE A 83 4.50 -9.48 15.78
C ILE A 83 2.98 -9.59 15.95
N GLY A 84 2.39 -10.76 15.64
CA GLY A 84 0.98 -11.06 15.88
C GLY A 84 0.04 -10.66 14.75
N LEU A 85 0.49 -10.67 13.50
CA LEU A 85 -0.33 -10.36 12.32
C LEU A 85 -0.38 -11.54 11.34
N ASN A 86 -1.53 -11.78 10.76
CA ASN A 86 -1.63 -12.45 9.46
C ASN A 86 -1.34 -11.42 8.36
N LEU A 87 -0.72 -11.86 7.25
CA LEU A 87 -0.33 -10.96 6.17
C LEU A 87 -1.08 -11.31 4.88
N PHE A 88 -1.81 -10.35 4.31
CA PHE A 88 -2.47 -10.46 3.01
C PHE A 88 -1.84 -9.48 2.05
N VAL A 89 -1.04 -9.97 1.10
CA VAL A 89 -0.36 -9.15 0.09
C VAL A 89 -1.16 -9.16 -1.20
N ALA A 90 -1.33 -8.01 -1.81
CA ALA A 90 -2.03 -7.85 -3.07
C ALA A 90 -1.10 -7.34 -4.17
N ASP A 91 -1.08 -8.01 -5.31
CA ASP A 91 -0.49 -7.52 -6.55
C ASP A 91 -1.33 -6.39 -7.16
N TYR A 92 -0.86 -5.85 -8.27
CA TYR A 92 -1.62 -4.94 -9.14
C TYR A 92 -1.91 -5.62 -10.48
N ARG A 93 -2.80 -5.04 -11.30
CA ARG A 93 -2.98 -5.49 -12.69
C ARG A 93 -1.62 -5.61 -13.38
N GLY A 94 -1.39 -6.70 -14.07
CA GLY A 94 -0.13 -6.95 -14.78
C GLY A 94 1.02 -7.47 -13.93
N TYR A 95 0.98 -7.38 -12.59
CA TYR A 95 2.02 -7.89 -11.69
C TYR A 95 1.74 -9.35 -11.31
N GLY A 96 2.78 -10.09 -11.01
CA GLY A 96 2.70 -11.49 -10.58
C GLY A 96 1.85 -12.32 -11.54
N ALA A 97 0.86 -13.03 -11.00
CA ALA A 97 -0.11 -13.79 -11.75
C ALA A 97 -1.37 -12.97 -12.16
N SER A 98 -1.42 -11.68 -11.84
CA SER A 98 -2.53 -10.80 -12.22
C SER A 98 -2.61 -10.60 -13.73
N THR A 99 -3.83 -10.40 -14.23
CA THR A 99 -4.09 -10.03 -15.63
C THR A 99 -4.29 -8.52 -15.77
N GLY A 100 -4.48 -8.04 -17.01
CA GLY A 100 -4.71 -6.62 -17.31
C GLY A 100 -3.45 -5.77 -17.29
N THR A 101 -3.64 -4.44 -17.31
CA THR A 101 -2.57 -3.43 -17.36
C THR A 101 -2.78 -2.43 -16.22
N PRO A 102 -1.73 -2.07 -15.45
CA PRO A 102 -1.85 -1.14 -14.34
C PRO A 102 -2.06 0.30 -14.84
N THR A 103 -2.91 1.03 -14.13
CA THR A 103 -3.09 2.48 -14.23
C THR A 103 -3.31 3.05 -12.83
N PHE A 104 -3.18 4.34 -12.63
CA PHE A 104 -3.49 4.96 -11.32
C PHE A 104 -4.97 4.80 -10.96
N SER A 105 -5.87 4.99 -11.93
CA SER A 105 -7.31 4.76 -11.74
C SER A 105 -7.60 3.33 -11.30
N ASN A 106 -6.96 2.33 -11.94
CA ASN A 106 -7.15 0.93 -11.58
C ASN A 106 -6.51 0.58 -10.23
N LEU A 107 -5.35 1.14 -9.91
CA LEU A 107 -4.68 0.95 -8.62
C LEU A 107 -5.62 1.32 -7.46
N VAL A 108 -6.33 2.44 -7.60
CA VAL A 108 -7.31 2.91 -6.63
C VAL A 108 -8.57 2.04 -6.66
N LYS A 109 -9.18 1.82 -7.83
CA LYS A 109 -10.42 1.06 -7.99
C LYS A 109 -10.28 -0.40 -7.51
N ASP A 110 -9.19 -1.05 -7.88
CA ASP A 110 -8.95 -2.45 -7.54
C ASP A 110 -8.70 -2.64 -6.04
N ALA A 111 -8.08 -1.65 -5.38
CA ALA A 111 -7.90 -1.68 -3.93
C ALA A 111 -9.22 -1.83 -3.19
N HIS A 112 -10.30 -1.18 -3.63
CA HIS A 112 -11.64 -1.34 -3.04
C HIS A 112 -12.18 -2.77 -3.24
N ALA A 113 -12.02 -3.36 -4.42
CA ALA A 113 -12.46 -4.73 -4.70
C ALA A 113 -11.69 -5.74 -3.81
N ILE A 114 -10.36 -5.56 -3.72
CA ILE A 114 -9.49 -6.38 -2.88
C ILE A 114 -9.88 -6.27 -1.41
N PHE A 115 -10.09 -5.05 -0.91
CA PHE A 115 -10.49 -4.79 0.47
C PHE A 115 -11.79 -5.52 0.82
N TRP A 116 -12.82 -5.41 -0.01
CA TRP A 116 -14.10 -6.07 0.27
C TRP A 116 -14.04 -7.58 0.09
N ALA A 117 -13.23 -8.08 -0.85
CA ALA A 117 -12.98 -9.52 -0.97
C ALA A 117 -12.32 -10.08 0.28
N LEU A 118 -11.28 -9.41 0.80
CA LEU A 118 -10.64 -9.80 2.07
C LEU A 118 -11.62 -9.70 3.25
N LYS A 119 -12.40 -8.62 3.39
CA LYS A 119 -13.40 -8.49 4.46
C LYS A 119 -14.42 -9.63 4.43
N LYS A 120 -14.86 -10.03 3.23
CA LYS A 120 -15.77 -11.17 3.04
C LYS A 120 -15.10 -12.48 3.46
N GLU A 121 -13.85 -12.70 3.06
CA GLU A 121 -13.08 -13.90 3.44
C GLU A 121 -12.90 -13.97 4.96
N LEU A 122 -12.52 -12.87 5.61
CA LEU A 122 -12.36 -12.82 7.07
C LEU A 122 -13.66 -13.18 7.79
N ALA A 123 -14.81 -12.68 7.31
CA ALA A 123 -16.10 -12.95 7.90
C ALA A 123 -16.53 -14.42 7.68
N GLN A 124 -16.42 -14.94 6.46
CA GLN A 124 -16.84 -16.30 6.10
C GLN A 124 -15.95 -17.38 6.72
N GLY A 125 -14.64 -17.10 6.82
CA GLY A 125 -13.66 -18.03 7.41
C GLY A 125 -13.58 -18.00 8.94
N ASN A 126 -14.42 -17.19 9.61
CA ASN A 126 -14.36 -16.96 11.06
C ASN A 126 -12.99 -16.50 11.54
N TYR A 127 -12.35 -15.61 10.79
CA TYR A 127 -11.10 -14.95 11.18
C TYR A 127 -11.36 -13.75 12.08
N HIS A 128 -10.32 -13.31 12.78
CA HIS A 128 -10.35 -12.04 13.52
C HIS A 128 -10.68 -10.89 12.58
N GLN A 129 -11.59 -9.99 13.00
CA GLN A 129 -12.12 -8.94 12.13
C GLN A 129 -11.29 -7.65 12.10
N ASP A 130 -10.34 -7.51 13.02
CA ASP A 130 -9.45 -6.35 13.05
C ASP A 130 -8.52 -6.38 11.83
N LEU A 131 -8.51 -5.28 11.10
CA LEU A 131 -7.77 -5.12 9.86
C LEU A 131 -6.94 -3.85 9.92
N PHE A 132 -5.64 -4.01 9.66
CA PHE A 132 -4.71 -2.92 9.36
C PHE A 132 -4.49 -2.85 7.86
N ILE A 133 -4.14 -1.67 7.35
CA ILE A 133 -3.70 -1.51 5.96
C ILE A 133 -2.28 -0.97 5.94
N MET A 134 -1.49 -1.48 5.01
CA MET A 134 -0.14 -1.00 4.77
C MET A 134 0.09 -0.75 3.29
N GLY A 135 0.79 0.34 2.97
CA GLY A 135 1.27 0.63 1.63
C GLY A 135 2.73 1.00 1.63
N ARG A 136 3.51 0.35 0.77
CA ARG A 136 4.92 0.66 0.54
C ARG A 136 5.08 1.40 -0.79
N SER A 137 5.77 2.57 -0.77
CA SER A 137 6.07 3.33 -1.99
C SER A 137 4.81 3.56 -2.84
N LEU A 138 4.72 3.00 -4.04
CA LEU A 138 3.54 3.05 -4.91
C LEU A 138 2.26 2.59 -4.20
N GLY A 139 2.36 1.56 -3.36
CA GLY A 139 1.23 1.01 -2.60
C GLY A 139 0.61 1.98 -1.60
N SER A 140 1.30 3.07 -1.24
CA SER A 140 0.73 4.11 -0.39
C SER A 140 -0.51 4.76 -0.99
N ILE A 141 -0.63 4.82 -2.32
CA ILE A 141 -1.82 5.35 -3.01
C ILE A 141 -3.06 4.52 -2.64
N SER A 142 -2.99 3.20 -2.79
CA SER A 142 -4.08 2.28 -2.44
C SER A 142 -4.39 2.30 -0.94
N ALA A 143 -3.36 2.32 -0.09
CA ALA A 143 -3.53 2.31 1.36
C ALA A 143 -4.18 3.61 1.88
N LEU A 144 -3.75 4.77 1.41
CA LEU A 144 -4.31 6.08 1.76
C LEU A 144 -5.76 6.21 1.28
N GLU A 145 -6.06 5.75 0.06
CA GLU A 145 -7.44 5.72 -0.46
C GLU A 145 -8.37 4.91 0.44
N LEU A 146 -7.98 3.69 0.80
CA LEU A 146 -8.82 2.83 1.64
C LEU A 146 -8.97 3.37 3.07
N ALA A 147 -7.92 3.93 3.64
CA ALA A 147 -7.97 4.51 4.99
C ALA A 147 -8.89 5.75 5.05
N SER A 148 -8.93 6.52 3.97
CA SER A 148 -9.85 7.65 3.81
C SER A 148 -11.30 7.18 3.60
N SER A 149 -11.51 6.13 2.80
CA SER A 149 -12.84 5.66 2.38
C SER A 149 -13.53 4.76 3.42
N TYR A 150 -12.77 3.97 4.19
CA TYR A 150 -13.32 2.96 5.12
C TYR A 150 -12.75 3.03 6.53
N PRO A 151 -12.68 4.21 7.17
CA PRO A 151 -12.01 4.36 8.46
C PRO A 151 -12.62 3.51 9.57
N THR A 152 -13.93 3.28 9.56
CA THR A 152 -14.63 2.48 10.57
C THR A 152 -14.35 0.98 10.48
N ASN A 153 -13.78 0.53 9.36
CA ASN A 153 -13.43 -0.87 9.13
C ASN A 153 -11.96 -1.17 9.43
N LEU A 154 -11.19 -0.18 9.85
CA LEU A 154 -9.74 -0.27 10.02
C LEU A 154 -9.31 0.06 11.45
N LYS A 155 -8.28 -0.63 11.91
CA LYS A 155 -7.60 -0.35 13.19
C LYS A 155 -6.44 0.63 13.04
N GLY A 156 -5.84 0.71 11.85
CA GLY A 156 -4.75 1.63 11.58
C GLY A 156 -4.24 1.53 10.15
N LEU A 157 -3.46 2.54 9.80
CA LEU A 157 -2.78 2.69 8.52
C LEU A 157 -1.27 2.71 8.73
N ILE A 158 -0.53 1.98 7.91
CA ILE A 158 0.93 1.97 7.91
C ILE A 158 1.40 2.40 6.52
N ILE A 159 2.32 3.36 6.47
CA ILE A 159 2.95 3.81 5.23
C ILE A 159 4.46 3.64 5.34
N GLU A 160 5.04 2.89 4.41
CA GLU A 160 6.47 2.69 4.29
C GLU A 160 7.00 3.41 3.06
N SER A 161 7.99 4.31 3.24
CA SER A 161 8.63 5.05 2.14
C SER A 161 7.61 5.66 1.17
N GLY A 162 6.51 6.19 1.71
CA GLY A 162 5.38 6.68 0.92
C GLY A 162 5.32 8.21 0.85
N PHE A 163 4.31 8.70 0.18
CA PHE A 163 4.08 10.10 -0.12
C PHE A 163 2.59 10.46 0.01
N ALA A 164 2.30 11.76 0.19
CA ALA A 164 0.92 12.22 0.37
C ALA A 164 0.17 12.39 -0.96
N GLY A 165 0.86 12.81 -2.02
CA GLY A 165 0.25 13.14 -3.31
C GLY A 165 1.06 12.66 -4.50
N VAL A 166 0.45 12.62 -5.67
CA VAL A 166 1.07 12.04 -6.88
C VAL A 166 2.13 12.94 -7.50
N MET A 167 2.08 14.25 -7.24
CA MET A 167 3.03 15.21 -7.81
C MET A 167 4.48 14.93 -7.40
N CYS A 168 4.70 14.47 -6.16
CA CYS A 168 6.04 14.11 -5.72
C CYS A 168 6.60 12.93 -6.52
N LEU A 169 5.79 11.90 -6.76
CA LEU A 169 6.19 10.74 -7.55
C LEU A 169 6.60 11.15 -8.97
N LEU A 170 5.77 11.96 -9.63
CA LEU A 170 6.07 12.45 -10.98
C LEU A 170 7.36 13.26 -11.02
N LYS A 171 7.54 14.16 -10.06
CA LYS A 171 8.74 15.01 -9.95
C LYS A 171 10.03 14.20 -9.75
N TYR A 172 10.02 13.26 -8.78
CA TYR A 172 11.22 12.48 -8.44
C TYR A 172 11.60 11.47 -9.51
N LEU A 173 10.63 11.05 -10.32
CA LEU A 173 10.88 10.24 -11.51
C LEU A 173 11.31 11.09 -12.74
N GLY A 174 11.52 12.40 -12.56
CA GLY A 174 11.99 13.29 -13.64
C GLY A 174 10.92 13.59 -14.70
N LEU A 175 9.64 13.30 -14.40
CA LEU A 175 8.54 13.61 -15.31
C LEU A 175 8.11 15.06 -15.11
N THR A 176 8.46 15.93 -16.06
CA THR A 176 7.96 17.30 -16.09
C THR A 176 6.59 17.29 -16.78
N ILE A 177 5.53 17.35 -16.01
CA ILE A 177 4.19 17.61 -16.55
C ILE A 177 4.01 19.12 -16.55
N LYS A 178 3.59 19.67 -17.70
CA LYS A 178 3.23 21.10 -17.77
C LYS A 178 2.20 21.42 -16.71
N GLU A 179 2.25 22.62 -16.15
CA GLU A 179 1.22 23.11 -15.24
C GLU A 179 -0.17 22.91 -15.89
N ASP A 180 -0.98 22.06 -15.27
CA ASP A 180 -2.35 21.74 -15.71
C ASP A 180 -3.26 21.88 -14.48
N GLU A 181 -4.31 22.70 -14.63
CA GLU A 181 -5.26 22.95 -13.54
C GLU A 181 -5.94 21.67 -13.05
N ARG A 182 -6.16 20.67 -13.93
CA ARG A 182 -6.74 19.38 -13.55
C ARG A 182 -5.78 18.57 -12.68
N LEU A 183 -4.47 18.61 -12.98
CA LEU A 183 -3.46 17.96 -12.17
C LEU A 183 -3.35 18.60 -10.80
N ALA A 184 -3.38 19.93 -10.73
CA ALA A 184 -3.40 20.66 -9.46
C ALA A 184 -4.67 20.35 -8.65
N ALA A 185 -5.82 20.28 -9.30
CA ALA A 185 -7.09 19.90 -8.67
C ALA A 185 -7.06 18.45 -8.13
N LEU A 186 -6.52 17.49 -8.90
CA LEU A 186 -6.34 16.12 -8.46
C LEU A 186 -5.44 16.05 -7.22
N GLU A 187 -4.28 16.72 -7.25
CA GLU A 187 -3.35 16.76 -6.12
C GLU A 187 -4.02 17.34 -4.86
N GLN A 188 -4.74 18.45 -5.00
CA GLN A 188 -5.48 19.04 -3.89
C GLN A 188 -6.55 18.09 -3.33
N ALA A 189 -7.28 17.39 -4.20
CA ALA A 189 -8.29 16.42 -3.77
C ALA A 189 -7.67 15.22 -3.02
N ILE A 190 -6.53 14.71 -3.49
CA ILE A 190 -5.77 13.65 -2.80
C ILE A 190 -5.32 14.14 -1.43
N LEU A 191 -4.70 15.31 -1.35
CA LEU A 191 -4.22 15.88 -0.09
C LEU A 191 -5.37 16.14 0.89
N ALA A 192 -6.54 16.55 0.42
CA ALA A 192 -7.73 16.73 1.25
C ALA A 192 -8.22 15.39 1.84
N LYS A 193 -8.20 14.30 1.07
CA LYS A 193 -8.49 12.95 1.58
C LYS A 193 -7.48 12.53 2.65
N VAL A 194 -6.17 12.68 2.38
CA VAL A 194 -5.09 12.33 3.32
C VAL A 194 -5.23 13.09 4.63
N LYS A 195 -5.45 14.40 4.56
CA LYS A 195 -5.60 15.28 5.71
C LYS A 195 -6.68 14.81 6.69
N ASN A 196 -7.75 14.22 6.18
CA ASN A 196 -8.93 13.84 6.95
C ASN A 196 -8.95 12.34 7.33
N ILE A 197 -7.86 11.60 7.18
CA ILE A 197 -7.76 10.19 7.64
C ILE A 197 -7.86 10.17 9.18
N PRO A 198 -8.90 9.54 9.76
CA PRO A 198 -9.14 9.58 11.20
C PRO A 198 -8.55 8.42 11.99
N VAL A 199 -8.06 7.36 11.29
CA VAL A 199 -7.46 6.19 11.94
C VAL A 199 -6.05 6.48 12.43
N PRO A 200 -5.53 5.71 13.41
CA PRO A 200 -4.13 5.76 13.77
C PRO A 200 -3.21 5.56 12.56
N VAL A 201 -2.10 6.29 12.48
CA VAL A 201 -1.16 6.21 11.36
C VAL A 201 0.27 6.02 11.83
N LEU A 202 0.94 5.00 11.30
CA LEU A 202 2.39 4.81 11.43
C LEU A 202 3.05 5.05 10.07
N ILE A 203 4.03 5.95 10.04
CA ILE A 203 4.89 6.16 8.88
C ILE A 203 6.28 5.63 9.23
N ILE A 204 6.85 4.79 8.36
CA ILE A 204 8.23 4.30 8.46
C ILE A 204 8.97 4.75 7.21
N HIS A 205 10.14 5.39 7.36
CA HIS A 205 10.89 5.95 6.24
C HIS A 205 12.39 5.80 6.42
N GLY A 206 13.10 5.52 5.34
CA GLY A 206 14.57 5.48 5.36
C GLY A 206 15.16 6.88 5.38
N GLU A 207 16.19 7.11 6.21
CA GLU A 207 16.86 8.41 6.30
C GLU A 207 17.51 8.84 4.97
N TYR A 208 18.05 7.86 4.22
CA TYR A 208 18.77 8.09 2.97
C TYR A 208 17.98 7.63 1.75
N ASP A 209 16.65 7.70 1.84
CA ASP A 209 15.78 7.38 0.70
C ASP A 209 15.95 8.46 -0.38
N SER A 210 16.63 8.08 -1.47
CA SER A 210 16.88 8.96 -2.62
C SER A 210 15.81 8.86 -3.70
N LEU A 211 14.92 7.85 -3.64
CA LEU A 211 13.83 7.68 -4.59
C LEU A 211 12.59 8.48 -4.15
N ILE A 212 12.20 8.30 -2.90
CA ILE A 212 11.16 9.10 -2.23
C ILE A 212 11.81 9.73 -1.01
N PRO A 213 12.33 10.97 -1.12
CA PRO A 213 13.05 11.62 -0.01
C PRO A 213 12.27 11.67 1.29
N ILE A 214 12.99 11.61 2.41
CA ILE A 214 12.41 11.60 3.77
C ILE A 214 11.45 12.77 4.00
N GLU A 215 11.66 13.88 3.31
CA GLU A 215 10.81 15.06 3.36
C GLU A 215 9.36 14.76 2.94
N GLU A 216 9.15 13.77 2.04
CA GLU A 216 7.79 13.36 1.65
C GLU A 216 7.09 12.60 2.77
N GLY A 217 7.81 11.74 3.50
CA GLY A 217 7.30 11.10 4.71
C GLY A 217 6.97 12.12 5.82
N GLN A 218 7.81 13.15 5.97
CA GLN A 218 7.60 14.25 6.92
C GLN A 218 6.39 15.12 6.51
N LYS A 219 6.25 15.45 5.23
CA LYS A 219 5.08 16.18 4.69
C LYS A 219 3.80 15.38 4.89
N LEU A 220 3.81 14.07 4.60
CA LEU A 220 2.68 13.19 4.87
C LEU A 220 2.32 13.25 6.36
N PHE A 221 3.28 13.09 7.24
CA PHE A 221 3.07 13.18 8.68
C PHE A 221 2.47 14.51 9.11
N GLN A 222 2.97 15.62 8.58
CA GLN A 222 2.45 16.98 8.88
C GLN A 222 1.04 17.19 8.33
N SER A 223 0.74 16.62 7.16
CA SER A 223 -0.57 16.79 6.48
C SER A 223 -1.71 16.10 7.22
N LEU A 224 -1.44 15.02 7.96
CA LEU A 224 -2.46 14.29 8.71
C LEU A 224 -2.96 15.12 9.91
N ASN A 225 -4.28 15.32 10.02
CA ASN A 225 -4.91 16.01 11.16
C ASN A 225 -5.01 15.13 12.41
N GLY A 226 -5.00 13.81 12.26
CA GLY A 226 -5.14 12.85 13.35
C GLY A 226 -4.05 13.03 14.42
N LYS A 227 -4.44 12.99 15.71
CA LYS A 227 -3.49 13.09 16.82
C LYS A 227 -2.70 11.78 17.04
N ASN A 228 -3.29 10.65 16.69
CA ASN A 228 -2.66 9.33 16.85
C ASN A 228 -1.85 8.99 15.59
N LYS A 229 -0.70 9.63 15.44
CA LYS A 229 0.22 9.42 14.32
C LYS A 229 1.66 9.35 14.82
N LYS A 230 2.47 8.50 14.18
CA LYS A 230 3.88 8.31 14.48
C LYS A 230 4.70 8.27 13.21
N LEU A 231 5.85 8.92 13.21
CA LEU A 231 6.89 8.83 12.20
C LEU A 231 8.10 8.11 12.80
N THR A 232 8.52 7.03 12.17
CA THR A 232 9.72 6.26 12.51
C THR A 232 10.72 6.37 11.37
N ILE A 233 11.85 7.01 11.63
CA ILE A 233 12.94 7.13 10.65
C ILE A 233 13.92 6.01 10.92
N ILE A 234 14.30 5.26 9.88
CA ILE A 234 15.31 4.20 9.96
C ILE A 234 16.65 4.79 9.53
N PRO A 235 17.61 4.98 10.47
CA PRO A 235 18.90 5.57 10.15
C PRO A 235 19.66 4.75 9.10
N PHE A 236 20.38 5.43 8.21
CA PHE A 236 21.21 4.86 7.15
C PHE A 236 20.48 3.99 6.11
N ALA A 237 19.16 3.84 6.23
CA ALA A 237 18.37 3.09 5.28
C ALA A 237 18.01 3.92 4.05
N ASN A 238 18.03 3.28 2.88
CA ASN A 238 17.49 3.82 1.64
C ASN A 238 16.13 3.18 1.30
N HIS A 239 15.57 3.51 0.13
CA HIS A 239 14.25 3.05 -0.31
C HIS A 239 14.08 1.52 -0.32
N ASN A 240 15.14 0.77 -0.66
CA ASN A 240 15.06 -0.66 -0.91
C ASN A 240 15.66 -1.54 0.19
N ASN A 241 16.36 -0.95 1.17
CA ASN A 241 17.01 -1.72 2.23
C ASN A 241 16.50 -1.43 3.64
N ILE A 242 15.38 -0.71 3.76
CA ILE A 242 14.83 -0.24 5.03
C ILE A 242 14.62 -1.37 6.04
N MET A 243 14.08 -2.49 5.58
CA MET A 243 13.85 -3.67 6.42
C MET A 243 15.17 -4.38 6.77
N LEU A 244 16.15 -4.41 5.85
CA LEU A 244 17.44 -5.05 6.07
C LEU A 244 18.27 -4.26 7.08
N VAL A 245 18.40 -2.95 6.89
CA VAL A 245 19.22 -2.07 7.73
C VAL A 245 18.58 -1.86 9.10
N GLY A 246 17.27 -1.63 9.14
CA GLY A 246 16.52 -1.30 10.35
C GLY A 246 15.68 -2.44 10.92
N PHE A 247 16.00 -3.70 10.67
CA PHE A 247 15.12 -4.84 10.97
C PHE A 247 14.45 -4.78 12.35
N LYS A 248 15.25 -4.64 13.40
CA LYS A 248 14.73 -4.59 14.78
C LYS A 248 13.84 -3.37 15.02
N GLN A 249 14.25 -2.20 14.54
CA GLN A 249 13.51 -0.96 14.71
C GLN A 249 12.20 -0.98 13.92
N TYR A 250 12.25 -1.51 12.70
CA TYR A 250 11.09 -1.67 11.81
C TYR A 250 10.01 -2.55 12.45
N PHE A 251 10.35 -3.78 12.84
CA PHE A 251 9.39 -4.70 13.45
C PHE A 251 8.99 -4.30 14.87
N ALA A 252 9.84 -3.60 15.63
CA ALA A 252 9.46 -3.00 16.91
C ALA A 252 8.42 -1.88 16.73
N ALA A 253 8.57 -1.03 15.71
CA ALA A 253 7.61 0.02 15.40
C ALA A 253 6.25 -0.56 14.98
N LEU A 254 6.25 -1.55 14.07
CA LEU A 254 5.04 -2.28 13.66
C LEU A 254 4.37 -2.97 14.85
N GLY A 255 5.12 -3.79 15.61
CA GLY A 255 4.57 -4.55 16.73
C GLY A 255 4.03 -3.69 17.85
N SER A 256 4.60 -2.47 18.06
CA SER A 256 4.05 -1.48 19.00
C SER A 256 2.77 -0.84 18.49
N PHE A 257 2.63 -0.70 17.18
CA PHE A 257 1.49 -0.04 16.54
C PHE A 257 0.25 -0.94 16.46
N VAL A 258 0.42 -2.25 16.27
CA VAL A 258 -0.68 -3.19 16.07
C VAL A 258 -1.24 -3.79 17.36
N ARG A 259 -0.63 -3.51 18.50
CA ARG A 259 -1.09 -3.85 19.87
C ARG A 259 -1.99 -2.76 20.44
#